data_8ed0daa888fb2431e76816b720cd2270
#
_entry.id   8ed0daa888fb2431e76816b720cd2270
#
_cell.length_a   1.000
_cell.length_b   1.000
_cell.length_c   1.000
_cell.angle_alpha   90.00
_cell.angle_beta   90.00
_cell.angle_gamma   90.00
#
_symmetry.space_group_name_H-M   'P 1'
#
loop_
_entity.id
_entity.type
_entity.pdbx_description
1 polymer ?
#
loop_
_entity_poly.entity_id
_entity_poly.type
_entity_poly.pdbx_seq_one_letter_code
_entity_poly.pdbx_strand_id
1 'polypeptide(L)'
;QSEEYIALREDDFKDFRLEIGGLVEEEKSFSIDELKALGKVTNITMHTCMQGWTGIAKWEGIRLKDLLEQVTPTEGAHYLMATSFGHVGHTYDGRPTEPYYECIDPSMIDDDECILAWGMNDEPLPEVYGGPLRLRADSQHGYKMVKWVRRLEWIHDYHDVGDGQGGSREDSGLQHYDARA
;
A
#
# COMPACT_ATOMS: atom_id res chain seq x y z
N GLN A 1 -7.09 -12.69 -4.74
CA GLN A 1 -6.40 -11.84 -5.74
C GLN A 1 -7.30 -11.69 -6.95
N SER A 2 -7.24 -10.54 -7.62
CA SER A 2 -8.02 -10.25 -8.81
C SER A 2 -7.52 -11.03 -10.03
N GLU A 3 -8.36 -11.17 -11.07
CA GLU A 3 -7.96 -11.76 -12.35
C GLU A 3 -6.80 -10.96 -12.99
N GLU A 4 -6.83 -9.63 -12.86
CA GLU A 4 -5.77 -8.73 -13.33
C GLU A 4 -4.43 -9.05 -12.66
N TYR A 5 -4.40 -9.26 -11.33
CA TYR A 5 -3.16 -9.64 -10.64
C TYR A 5 -2.64 -11.00 -11.12
N ILE A 6 -3.53 -11.95 -11.36
CA ILE A 6 -3.15 -13.27 -11.86
C ILE A 6 -2.49 -13.15 -13.24
N ALA A 7 -3.05 -12.34 -14.15
CA ALA A 7 -2.48 -12.08 -15.47
C ALA A 7 -1.09 -11.41 -15.38
N LEU A 8 -0.93 -10.40 -14.52
CA LEU A 8 0.37 -9.74 -14.29
C LEU A 8 1.42 -10.72 -13.75
N ARG A 9 1.02 -11.60 -12.81
CA ARG A 9 1.90 -12.63 -12.27
C ARG A 9 2.37 -13.63 -13.32
N GLU A 10 1.50 -14.04 -14.23
CA GLU A 10 1.84 -14.97 -15.31
C GLU A 10 2.87 -14.40 -16.30
N ASP A 11 2.98 -13.07 -16.38
CA ASP A 11 4.00 -12.34 -17.16
C ASP A 11 5.18 -11.81 -16.31
N ASP A 12 5.42 -12.39 -15.13
CA ASP A 12 6.47 -11.94 -14.19
C ASP A 12 6.38 -10.44 -13.87
N PHE A 13 5.17 -9.88 -13.80
CA PHE A 13 4.88 -8.48 -13.52
C PHE A 13 5.53 -7.46 -14.48
N LYS A 14 5.87 -7.83 -15.71
CA LYS A 14 6.49 -6.91 -16.68
C LYS A 14 5.59 -5.74 -17.06
N ASP A 15 4.29 -6.02 -17.17
CA ASP A 15 3.29 -4.99 -17.48
C ASP A 15 2.71 -4.31 -16.21
N PHE A 16 3.25 -4.63 -15.03
CA PHE A 16 2.83 -3.98 -13.81
C PHE A 16 3.09 -2.48 -13.83
N ARG A 17 2.07 -1.70 -13.44
CA ARG A 17 2.16 -0.26 -13.21
C ARG A 17 1.54 0.09 -11.87
N LEU A 18 2.30 0.78 -11.01
CA LEU A 18 1.74 1.50 -9.88
C LEU A 18 1.11 2.80 -10.41
N GLU A 19 -0.16 3.01 -10.17
CA GLU A 19 -0.84 4.25 -10.51
C GLU A 19 -0.83 5.20 -9.31
N ILE A 20 -0.60 6.50 -9.56
CA ILE A 20 -0.75 7.57 -8.57
C ILE A 20 -1.68 8.63 -9.13
N GLY A 21 -2.80 8.85 -8.44
CA GLY A 21 -3.86 9.73 -8.93
C GLY A 21 -4.72 10.34 -7.82
N GLY A 22 -6.01 10.54 -8.12
CA GLY A 22 -6.96 11.22 -7.24
C GLY A 22 -6.81 12.75 -7.30
N LEU A 23 -6.72 13.41 -6.15
CA LEU A 23 -6.58 14.87 -6.05
C LEU A 23 -5.15 15.31 -6.37
N VAL A 24 -4.73 15.17 -7.63
CA VAL A 24 -3.44 15.59 -8.19
C VAL A 24 -3.64 16.41 -9.48
N GLU A 25 -2.67 17.24 -9.84
CA GLU A 25 -2.71 18.00 -11.10
C GLU A 25 -2.62 17.09 -12.32
N GLU A 26 -1.79 16.04 -12.25
CA GLU A 26 -1.59 15.05 -13.31
C GLU A 26 -1.36 13.67 -12.69
N GLU A 27 -2.13 12.68 -13.13
CA GLU A 27 -1.94 11.29 -12.72
C GLU A 27 -0.68 10.71 -13.37
N LYS A 28 0.06 9.88 -12.62
CA LYS A 28 1.27 9.21 -13.09
C LYS A 28 1.20 7.73 -12.84
N SER A 29 1.99 6.99 -13.58
CA SER A 29 2.17 5.56 -13.37
C SER A 29 3.62 5.15 -13.52
N PHE A 30 4.05 4.15 -12.74
CA PHE A 30 5.44 3.71 -12.64
C PHE A 30 5.54 2.20 -12.72
N SER A 31 6.43 1.68 -13.56
CA SER A 31 6.88 0.29 -13.47
C SER A 31 7.78 0.10 -12.25
N ILE A 32 8.07 -1.14 -11.88
CA ILE A 32 9.02 -1.45 -10.79
C ILE A 32 10.41 -0.89 -11.09
N ASP A 33 10.86 -0.93 -12.34
CA ASP A 33 12.18 -0.41 -12.72
C ASP A 33 12.24 1.12 -12.67
N GLU A 34 11.15 1.80 -13.04
CA GLU A 34 11.05 3.26 -12.87
C GLU A 34 11.04 3.65 -11.39
N LEU A 35 10.33 2.91 -10.52
CA LEU A 35 10.39 3.13 -9.07
C LEU A 35 11.80 2.97 -8.52
N LYS A 36 12.52 1.92 -8.91
CA LYS A 36 13.92 1.69 -8.52
C LYS A 36 14.87 2.79 -8.98
N ALA A 37 14.58 3.42 -10.13
CA ALA A 37 15.36 4.51 -10.68
C ALA A 37 15.19 5.83 -9.90
N LEU A 38 14.04 6.04 -9.24
CA LEU A 38 13.78 7.22 -8.40
C LEU A 38 14.57 7.21 -7.10
N GLY A 39 14.86 6.03 -6.55
CA GLY A 39 15.62 5.91 -5.31
C GLY A 39 15.47 4.54 -4.67
N LYS A 40 16.32 4.29 -3.67
CA LYS A 40 16.31 3.03 -2.95
C LYS A 40 16.67 3.23 -1.50
N VAL A 41 15.89 2.65 -0.61
CA VAL A 41 16.19 2.54 0.83
C VAL A 41 16.10 1.09 1.28
N THR A 42 16.74 0.81 2.41
CA THR A 42 16.73 -0.52 3.03
C THR A 42 16.51 -0.36 4.53
N ASN A 43 15.47 -1.00 5.05
CA ASN A 43 15.11 -1.00 6.46
C ASN A 43 15.12 -2.43 7.00
N ILE A 44 15.59 -2.62 8.24
CA ILE A 44 15.44 -3.89 8.97
C ILE A 44 14.48 -3.61 10.11
N THR A 45 13.25 -4.07 10.00
CA THR A 45 12.19 -3.67 10.89
C THR A 45 11.30 -4.84 11.29
N MET A 46 10.59 -4.64 12.39
CA MET A 46 9.62 -5.57 12.93
C MET A 46 8.25 -5.35 12.28
N HIS A 47 7.62 -6.44 11.86
CA HIS A 47 6.22 -6.46 11.45
C HIS A 47 5.38 -6.96 12.60
N THR A 48 4.49 -6.12 13.12
CA THR A 48 3.57 -6.46 14.20
C THR A 48 2.19 -6.74 13.62
N CYS A 49 1.71 -7.97 13.75
CA CYS A 49 0.38 -8.36 13.31
C CYS A 49 -0.63 -8.18 14.44
N MET A 50 -1.83 -7.66 14.12
CA MET A 50 -2.94 -7.56 15.07
C MET A 50 -3.38 -8.92 15.67
N GLN A 51 -2.97 -10.04 15.08
CA GLN A 51 -3.21 -11.40 15.62
C GLN A 51 -2.19 -11.81 16.69
N GLY A 52 -1.26 -10.93 17.09
CA GLY A 52 -0.33 -11.14 18.20
C GLY A 52 1.00 -11.81 17.83
N TRP A 53 1.31 -12.00 16.55
CA TRP A 53 2.63 -12.47 16.11
C TRP A 53 3.45 -11.33 15.53
N THR A 54 4.76 -11.46 15.60
CA THR A 54 5.73 -10.52 15.05
C THR A 54 6.77 -11.27 14.22
N GLY A 55 7.40 -10.54 13.29
CA GLY A 55 8.51 -11.04 12.49
C GLY A 55 9.44 -9.90 12.09
N ILE A 56 10.73 -10.17 12.01
CA ILE A 56 11.73 -9.20 11.55
C ILE A 56 12.16 -9.58 10.14
N ALA A 57 12.22 -8.60 9.25
CA ALA A 57 12.73 -8.77 7.91
C ALA A 57 13.49 -7.53 7.44
N LYS A 58 14.37 -7.72 6.48
CA LYS A 58 15.03 -6.65 5.73
C LYS A 58 14.15 -6.32 4.52
N TRP A 59 13.76 -5.06 4.40
CA TRP A 59 12.91 -4.57 3.33
C TRP A 59 13.71 -3.65 2.43
N GLU A 60 13.47 -3.73 1.13
CA GLU A 60 14.04 -2.85 0.12
C GLU A 60 12.92 -2.18 -0.66
N GLY A 61 12.99 -0.86 -0.84
CA GLY A 61 11.94 -0.10 -1.48
C GLY A 61 12.30 1.36 -1.69
N ILE A 62 11.29 2.19 -1.94
CA ILE A 62 11.40 3.66 -1.99
C ILE A 62 10.59 4.26 -0.84
N ARG A 63 11.09 5.34 -0.21
CA ARG A 63 10.26 6.08 0.75
C ARG A 63 8.99 6.59 0.07
N LEU A 64 7.89 6.47 0.78
CA LEU A 64 6.60 6.93 0.26
C LEU A 64 6.65 8.41 -0.10
N LYS A 65 7.19 9.26 0.76
CA LYS A 65 7.31 10.70 0.52
C LYS A 65 8.16 11.02 -0.71
N ASP A 66 9.30 10.33 -0.93
CA ASP A 66 10.18 10.57 -2.08
C ASP A 66 9.46 10.22 -3.40
N LEU A 67 8.63 9.17 -3.40
CA LEU A 67 7.78 8.83 -4.54
C LEU A 67 6.70 9.89 -4.77
N LEU A 68 6.07 10.38 -3.71
CA LEU A 68 4.97 11.34 -3.81
C LEU A 68 5.42 12.72 -4.28
N GLU A 69 6.72 13.06 -4.21
CA GLU A 69 7.29 14.25 -4.85
C GLU A 69 7.16 14.23 -6.39
N GLN A 70 6.86 13.07 -6.98
CA GLN A 70 6.67 12.95 -8.43
C GLN A 70 5.31 13.48 -8.90
N VAL A 71 4.37 13.72 -8.03
CA VAL A 71 3.04 14.28 -8.32
C VAL A 71 2.81 15.56 -7.53
N THR A 72 1.96 16.44 -8.06
CA THR A 72 1.56 17.67 -7.36
C THR A 72 0.15 17.48 -6.83
N PRO A 73 -0.05 17.36 -5.50
CA PRO A 73 -1.38 17.33 -4.93
C PRO A 73 -2.13 18.66 -5.17
N THR A 74 -3.42 18.56 -5.45
CA THR A 74 -4.28 19.75 -5.58
C THR A 74 -4.80 20.22 -4.22
N GLU A 75 -5.40 21.40 -4.17
CA GLU A 75 -6.02 21.92 -2.95
C GLU A 75 -7.07 20.94 -2.41
N GLY A 76 -6.97 20.62 -1.11
CA GLY A 76 -7.84 19.65 -0.44
C GLY A 76 -7.34 18.20 -0.42
N ALA A 77 -6.19 17.91 -1.00
CA ALA A 77 -5.54 16.61 -0.87
C ALA A 77 -4.87 16.49 0.51
N HIS A 78 -5.42 15.66 1.40
CA HIS A 78 -4.94 15.55 2.78
C HIS A 78 -4.51 14.13 3.17
N TYR A 79 -5.17 13.11 2.63
CA TYR A 79 -4.90 11.72 2.91
C TYR A 79 -4.48 10.99 1.64
N LEU A 80 -3.80 9.88 1.81
CA LEU A 80 -3.44 8.99 0.71
C LEU A 80 -4.15 7.65 0.91
N MET A 81 -4.95 7.22 -0.06
CA MET A 81 -5.55 5.88 -0.08
C MET A 81 -4.67 4.93 -0.90
N ALA A 82 -4.25 3.83 -0.29
CA ALA A 82 -3.56 2.74 -0.97
C ALA A 82 -4.55 1.60 -1.24
N THR A 83 -4.71 1.22 -2.50
CA THR A 83 -5.61 0.15 -2.95
C THR A 83 -4.82 -1.07 -3.42
N SER A 84 -5.31 -2.26 -3.07
CA SER A 84 -4.72 -3.56 -3.39
C SER A 84 -5.34 -4.19 -4.63
N PHE A 85 -4.61 -5.08 -5.32
CA PHE A 85 -5.19 -6.09 -6.20
C PHE A 85 -5.94 -7.20 -5.44
N GLY A 86 -5.70 -7.32 -4.13
CA GLY A 86 -6.39 -8.29 -3.28
C GLY A 86 -7.73 -7.78 -2.78
N HIS A 87 -8.59 -8.71 -2.37
CA HIS A 87 -9.91 -8.41 -1.82
C HIS A 87 -9.95 -8.70 -0.31
N VAL A 88 -10.86 -8.06 0.41
CA VAL A 88 -11.05 -8.30 1.86
C VAL A 88 -11.48 -9.74 2.14
N GLY A 89 -12.26 -10.32 1.25
CA GLY A 89 -12.79 -11.68 1.37
C GLY A 89 -13.67 -12.05 0.18
N HIS A 90 -14.64 -12.92 0.42
CA HIS A 90 -15.64 -13.32 -0.55
C HIS A 90 -17.03 -13.18 0.08
N THR A 91 -18.00 -12.80 -0.73
CA THR A 91 -19.42 -12.84 -0.35
C THR A 91 -19.88 -14.29 -0.12
N TYR A 92 -21.04 -14.47 0.49
CA TYR A 92 -21.60 -15.81 0.77
C TYR A 92 -21.74 -16.68 -0.50
N ASP A 93 -21.98 -16.07 -1.65
CA ASP A 93 -22.08 -16.75 -2.96
C ASP A 93 -20.73 -16.89 -3.68
N GLY A 94 -19.61 -16.63 -2.99
CA GLY A 94 -18.23 -16.83 -3.48
C GLY A 94 -17.69 -15.73 -4.38
N ARG A 95 -18.42 -14.63 -4.59
CA ARG A 95 -17.89 -13.49 -5.34
C ARG A 95 -16.85 -12.72 -4.50
N PRO A 96 -15.78 -12.18 -5.12
CA PRO A 96 -14.85 -11.33 -4.38
C PRO A 96 -15.60 -10.07 -3.87
N THR A 97 -15.19 -9.62 -2.68
CA THR A 97 -15.63 -8.33 -2.13
C THR A 97 -14.87 -7.18 -2.80
N GLU A 98 -15.11 -5.95 -2.34
CA GLU A 98 -14.34 -4.79 -2.76
C GLU A 98 -12.82 -5.01 -2.54
N PRO A 99 -11.96 -4.37 -3.37
CA PRO A 99 -10.52 -4.41 -3.15
C PRO A 99 -10.15 -3.97 -1.73
N TYR A 100 -9.11 -4.59 -1.17
CA TYR A 100 -8.57 -4.14 0.10
C TYR A 100 -7.96 -2.75 -0.06
N TYR A 101 -8.25 -1.84 0.84
CA TYR A 101 -7.69 -0.50 0.87
C TYR A 101 -7.36 -0.06 2.30
N GLU A 102 -6.44 0.89 2.43
CA GLU A 102 -6.14 1.60 3.68
C GLU A 102 -5.83 3.06 3.38
N CYS A 103 -6.33 3.93 4.24
CA CYS A 103 -6.01 5.35 4.21
C CYS A 103 -4.80 5.63 5.11
N ILE A 104 -3.91 6.45 4.60
CA ILE A 104 -2.63 6.82 5.18
C ILE A 104 -2.72 8.30 5.53
N ASP A 105 -2.50 8.64 6.78
CA ASP A 105 -2.53 10.03 7.24
C ASP A 105 -1.19 10.77 6.94
N PRO A 106 -1.17 12.11 7.02
CA PRO A 106 0.03 12.90 6.74
C PRO A 106 1.24 12.50 7.57
N SER A 107 1.05 12.10 8.84
CA SER A 107 2.16 11.73 9.71
C SER A 107 2.85 10.43 9.26
N MET A 108 2.10 9.52 8.67
CA MET A 108 2.65 8.31 8.06
C MET A 108 3.32 8.59 6.71
N ILE A 109 2.78 9.54 5.92
CA ILE A 109 3.36 9.94 4.64
C ILE A 109 4.75 10.54 4.86
N ASP A 110 4.90 11.37 5.89
CA ASP A 110 6.15 12.06 6.22
C ASP A 110 7.18 11.17 6.93
N ASP A 111 6.77 9.98 7.39
CA ASP A 111 7.64 9.05 8.10
C ASP A 111 8.69 8.45 7.15
N ASP A 112 9.98 8.60 7.50
CA ASP A 112 11.11 8.05 6.74
C ASP A 112 11.09 6.51 6.66
N GLU A 113 10.42 5.84 7.59
CA GLU A 113 10.26 4.39 7.63
C GLU A 113 9.05 3.89 6.85
N CYS A 114 8.19 4.81 6.36
CA CYS A 114 7.10 4.47 5.46
C CYS A 114 7.63 4.31 4.03
N ILE A 115 7.63 3.06 3.53
CA ILE A 115 8.18 2.71 2.21
C ILE A 115 7.21 1.89 1.37
N LEU A 116 7.35 1.98 0.06
CA LEU A 116 6.84 0.99 -0.88
C LEU A 116 7.95 -0.02 -1.18
N ALA A 117 7.79 -1.23 -0.66
CA ALA A 117 8.77 -2.29 -0.74
C ALA A 117 8.54 -3.20 -1.94
N TRP A 118 9.60 -3.50 -2.70
CA TRP A 118 9.68 -4.47 -3.80
C TRP A 118 10.64 -5.62 -3.52
N GLY A 119 11.40 -5.57 -2.41
CA GLY A 119 12.36 -6.58 -2.00
C GLY A 119 12.22 -6.97 -0.52
N MET A 120 12.59 -8.20 -0.19
CA MET A 120 12.60 -8.74 1.16
C MET A 120 13.77 -9.71 1.33
N ASN A 121 14.62 -9.49 2.35
CA ASN A 121 15.78 -10.34 2.68
C ASN A 121 16.74 -10.54 1.50
N ASP A 122 17.06 -9.45 0.78
CA ASP A 122 17.94 -9.41 -0.38
C ASP A 122 17.44 -10.13 -1.65
N GLU A 123 16.16 -10.51 -1.67
CA GLU A 123 15.49 -11.15 -2.80
C GLU A 123 14.28 -10.32 -3.26
N PRO A 124 13.79 -10.52 -4.49
CA PRO A 124 12.52 -9.92 -4.90
C PRO A 124 11.42 -10.26 -3.90
N LEU A 125 10.52 -9.31 -3.65
CA LEU A 125 9.44 -9.50 -2.68
C LEU A 125 8.53 -10.65 -3.09
N PRO A 126 8.47 -11.74 -2.29
CA PRO A 126 7.63 -12.88 -2.63
C PRO A 126 6.15 -12.52 -2.70
N GLU A 127 5.40 -13.14 -3.61
CA GLU A 127 3.97 -12.93 -3.80
C GLU A 127 3.18 -13.06 -2.50
N VAL A 128 3.45 -14.09 -1.70
CA VAL A 128 2.76 -14.35 -0.41
C VAL A 128 2.94 -13.20 0.58
N TYR A 129 4.02 -12.44 0.48
CA TYR A 129 4.31 -11.28 1.32
C TYR A 129 3.90 -9.95 0.69
N GLY A 130 3.28 -9.96 -0.50
CA GLY A 130 2.69 -8.78 -1.14
C GLY A 130 3.40 -8.31 -2.41
N GLY A 131 4.28 -9.14 -3.01
CA GLY A 131 4.93 -8.82 -4.29
C GLY A 131 3.91 -8.57 -5.42
N PRO A 132 4.26 -7.75 -6.41
CA PRO A 132 5.55 -7.11 -6.63
C PRO A 132 5.80 -5.88 -5.75
N LEU A 133 4.75 -5.29 -5.14
CA LEU A 133 4.85 -4.06 -4.36
C LEU A 133 3.93 -4.09 -3.14
N ARG A 134 4.45 -3.71 -1.97
CA ARG A 134 3.66 -3.56 -0.75
C ARG A 134 4.00 -2.29 0.01
N LEU A 135 3.01 -1.76 0.72
CA LEU A 135 3.22 -0.70 1.69
C LEU A 135 3.82 -1.28 2.99
N ARG A 136 4.84 -0.59 3.50
CA ARG A 136 5.41 -0.79 4.83
C ARG A 136 5.30 0.52 5.59
N ALA A 137 4.70 0.49 6.77
CA ALA A 137 4.57 1.60 7.69
C ALA A 137 4.92 1.06 9.08
N ASP A 138 6.21 1.11 9.44
CA ASP A 138 6.76 0.33 10.55
C ASP A 138 6.27 0.76 11.91
N SER A 139 5.78 2.00 12.04
CA SER A 139 5.09 2.50 13.22
C SER A 139 3.66 1.98 13.39
N GLN A 140 3.17 1.16 12.46
CA GLN A 140 1.79 0.72 12.42
C GLN A 140 1.66 -0.80 12.47
N HIS A 141 0.48 -1.28 12.87
CA HIS A 141 0.15 -2.70 12.74
C HIS A 141 0.01 -3.14 11.29
N GLY A 142 0.23 -4.43 11.05
CA GLY A 142 0.30 -5.02 9.72
C GLY A 142 -0.93 -4.84 8.84
N TYR A 143 -2.11 -4.54 9.38
CA TYR A 143 -3.29 -4.28 8.54
C TYR A 143 -3.19 -2.96 7.79
N LYS A 144 -2.45 -1.96 8.27
CA LYS A 144 -2.14 -0.74 7.53
C LYS A 144 -1.17 -0.97 6.36
N MET A 145 -0.45 -2.07 6.36
CA MET A 145 0.59 -2.39 5.38
C MET A 145 0.02 -3.14 4.19
N VAL A 146 -0.63 -2.42 3.27
CA VAL A 146 -1.30 -2.98 2.08
C VAL A 146 -0.34 -3.83 1.26
N LYS A 147 -0.74 -5.07 0.96
CA LYS A 147 -0.06 -5.98 0.03
C LYS A 147 -0.59 -5.81 -1.39
N TRP A 148 0.23 -6.17 -2.38
CA TRP A 148 -0.18 -6.15 -3.78
C TRP A 148 -0.73 -4.78 -4.18
N VAL A 149 0.01 -3.72 -3.83
CA VAL A 149 -0.43 -2.34 -4.07
C VAL A 149 -0.60 -2.12 -5.57
N ARG A 150 -1.80 -1.65 -5.93
CA ARG A 150 -2.19 -1.33 -7.30
C ARG A 150 -2.12 0.16 -7.56
N ARG A 151 -2.70 0.95 -6.65
CA ARG A 151 -2.91 2.38 -6.83
C ARG A 151 -2.75 3.13 -5.52
N LEU A 152 -2.23 4.34 -5.62
CA LEU A 152 -2.23 5.35 -4.57
C LEU A 152 -3.09 6.53 -5.04
N GLU A 153 -3.99 7.01 -4.20
CA GLU A 153 -4.88 8.12 -4.53
C GLU A 153 -4.87 9.17 -3.45
N TRP A 154 -4.56 10.40 -3.81
CA TRP A 154 -4.78 11.53 -2.94
C TRP A 154 -6.28 11.77 -2.78
N ILE A 155 -6.77 11.83 -1.55
CA ILE A 155 -8.17 12.04 -1.18
C ILE A 155 -8.28 13.21 -0.20
N HIS A 156 -9.48 13.80 -0.11
CA HIS A 156 -9.76 14.90 0.81
C HIS A 156 -9.81 14.41 2.25
N ASP A 157 -10.66 13.42 2.51
CA ASP A 157 -10.87 12.87 3.85
C ASP A 157 -11.11 11.35 3.74
N TYR A 158 -10.57 10.58 4.70
CA TYR A 158 -10.81 9.14 4.74
C TYR A 158 -12.28 8.80 5.04
N HIS A 159 -13.06 9.73 5.61
CA HIS A 159 -14.50 9.55 5.81
C HIS A 159 -15.30 9.54 4.49
N ASP A 160 -14.70 9.96 3.38
CA ASP A 160 -15.34 9.99 2.07
C ASP A 160 -15.24 8.64 1.32
N VAL A 161 -14.54 7.64 1.88
CA VAL A 161 -14.29 6.35 1.23
C VAL A 161 -14.75 5.16 2.08
N GLY A 162 -15.21 4.09 1.45
CA GLY A 162 -15.75 2.91 2.11
C GLY A 162 -16.88 3.25 3.08
N ASP A 163 -16.82 2.70 4.28
CA ASP A 163 -17.76 3.03 5.37
C ASP A 163 -17.27 4.23 6.20
N GLY A 164 -16.22 4.93 5.75
CA GLY A 164 -15.73 6.16 6.36
C GLY A 164 -14.91 5.96 7.64
N GLN A 165 -14.38 4.77 7.87
CA GLN A 165 -13.62 4.47 9.09
C GLN A 165 -12.09 4.51 8.90
N GLY A 166 -11.60 4.64 7.66
CA GLY A 166 -10.18 4.82 7.36
C GLY A 166 -9.50 3.64 6.67
N GLY A 167 -10.20 2.56 6.41
CA GLY A 167 -9.67 1.41 5.68
C GLY A 167 -10.55 0.17 5.82
N SER A 168 -10.24 -0.86 5.05
CA SER A 168 -11.04 -2.10 5.02
C SER A 168 -11.12 -2.80 6.38
N ARG A 169 -10.11 -2.66 7.23
CA ARG A 169 -10.13 -3.25 8.57
C ARG A 169 -10.84 -2.38 9.58
N GLU A 170 -10.72 -1.08 9.45
CA GLU A 170 -11.45 -0.10 10.25
C GLU A 170 -12.95 -0.16 9.96
N ASP A 171 -13.35 -0.31 8.69
CA ASP A 171 -14.75 -0.54 8.29
C ASP A 171 -15.29 -1.85 8.90
N SER A 172 -14.40 -2.80 9.23
CA SER A 172 -14.73 -4.04 9.94
C SER A 172 -14.65 -3.91 11.47
N GLY A 173 -14.41 -2.71 12.02
CA GLY A 173 -14.48 -2.41 13.46
C GLY A 173 -13.14 -2.21 14.16
N LEU A 174 -11.99 -2.16 13.45
CA LEU A 174 -10.75 -1.68 14.02
C LEU A 174 -10.73 -0.15 14.06
N GLN A 175 -9.81 0.43 14.82
CA GLN A 175 -9.74 1.89 14.96
C GLN A 175 -8.57 2.45 14.13
N HIS A 176 -8.84 3.49 13.34
CA HIS A 176 -7.85 4.10 12.45
C HIS A 176 -6.62 4.62 13.21
N TYR A 177 -6.82 5.29 14.32
CA TYR A 177 -5.74 5.91 15.09
C TYR A 177 -5.07 4.99 16.13
N ASP A 178 -5.62 3.81 16.39
CA ASP A 178 -5.03 2.82 17.31
C ASP A 178 -4.16 1.77 16.61
N ALA A 179 -3.80 2.03 15.35
CA ALA A 179 -2.98 1.13 14.54
C ALA A 179 -1.48 1.17 14.90
N ARG A 180 -1.08 2.00 15.87
CA ARG A 180 0.32 2.13 16.30
C ARG A 180 0.81 0.86 16.97
N ALA A 181 2.01 0.40 16.56
CA ALA A 181 2.68 -0.77 17.10
C ALA A 181 3.67 -0.42 18.21
#